data_369a9d0923bd8c8436df84405c100e29
#
_entry.id   369a9d0923bd8c8436df84405c100e29
#
_cell.length_a   1.000
_cell.length_b   1.000
_cell.length_c   1.000
_cell.angle_alpha   90.00
_cell.angle_beta   90.00
_cell.angle_gamma   90.00
#
_symmetry.space_group_name_H-M   'P 1'
#
loop_
_entity.id
_entity.type
_entity.pdbx_description
1 polymer ?
#
loop_
_entity_poly.entity_id
_entity_poly.type
_entity_poly.pdbx_seq_one_letter_code
_entity_poly.pdbx_strand_id
1 'polypeptide(L)' 'MTASKDHVVSGLIEKRRELAGIIDEMQRQLDQHRADLTHIDGALRVLASDLRLRRRPGQ' A
#
# COMPACT_ATOMS: atom_id res chain seq x y z
N MET A 1 29.87 -7.77 -32.50
CA MET A 1 29.98 -8.11 -31.07
C MET A 1 29.40 -7.10 -30.16
N THR A 2 29.61 -5.81 -30.43
CA THR A 2 28.96 -4.77 -29.63
C THR A 2 27.43 -4.84 -29.69
N ALA A 3 26.90 -5.33 -30.82
CA ALA A 3 25.45 -5.45 -31.00
C ALA A 3 24.79 -6.37 -29.93
N SER A 4 25.48 -7.46 -29.56
CA SER A 4 24.96 -8.37 -28.52
C SER A 4 24.88 -7.70 -27.18
N LYS A 5 25.91 -6.93 -26.81
CA LYS A 5 25.92 -6.21 -25.56
C LYS A 5 24.86 -5.11 -25.54
N ASP A 6 24.68 -4.44 -26.66
CA ASP A 6 23.67 -3.40 -26.80
C ASP A 6 22.26 -3.98 -26.55
N HIS A 7 21.99 -5.16 -27.11
CA HIS A 7 20.72 -5.83 -26.90
C HIS A 7 20.51 -6.20 -25.42
N VAL A 8 21.56 -6.72 -24.79
CA VAL A 8 21.50 -7.10 -23.38
C VAL A 8 21.27 -5.86 -22.51
N VAL A 9 22.01 -4.79 -22.79
CA VAL A 9 21.87 -3.54 -22.05
C VAL A 9 20.47 -2.97 -22.22
N SER A 10 19.96 -2.94 -23.45
CA SER A 10 18.61 -2.44 -23.72
C SER A 10 17.56 -3.26 -23.00
N GLY A 11 17.71 -4.59 -23.01
CA GLY A 11 16.79 -5.48 -22.31
C GLY A 11 16.79 -5.26 -20.81
N LEU A 12 17.97 -5.03 -20.24
CA LEU A 12 18.10 -4.78 -18.81
C LEU A 12 17.49 -3.42 -18.43
N ILE A 13 17.69 -2.41 -19.27
CA ILE A 13 17.09 -1.10 -19.04
C ILE A 13 15.57 -1.19 -19.05
N GLU A 14 15.02 -1.92 -20.02
CA GLU A 14 13.58 -2.11 -20.10
C GLU A 14 13.04 -2.86 -18.91
N LYS A 15 13.75 -3.91 -18.49
CA LYS A 15 13.34 -4.69 -17.32
C LYS A 15 13.38 -3.85 -16.06
N ARG A 16 14.41 -3.03 -15.93
CA ARG A 16 14.53 -2.11 -14.80
C ARG A 16 13.35 -1.14 -14.75
N ARG A 17 13.01 -0.59 -15.90
CA ARG A 17 11.89 0.36 -16.01
C ARG A 17 10.57 -0.31 -15.64
N GLU A 18 10.39 -1.52 -16.10
CA GLU A 18 9.21 -2.31 -15.80
C GLU A 18 9.09 -2.58 -14.31
N LEU A 19 10.19 -3.03 -13.69
CA LEU A 19 10.20 -3.30 -12.26
C LEU A 19 10.00 -2.03 -11.43
N ALA A 20 10.59 -0.93 -11.84
CA ALA A 20 10.39 0.34 -11.16
C ALA A 20 8.93 0.77 -11.20
N GLY A 21 8.26 0.54 -12.33
CA GLY A 21 6.84 0.82 -12.46
C GLY A 21 5.98 -0.04 -11.55
N ILE A 22 6.34 -1.32 -11.43
CA ILE A 22 5.64 -2.24 -10.53
C ILE A 22 5.81 -1.80 -9.08
N ILE A 23 7.00 -1.42 -8.70
CA ILE A 23 7.28 -0.94 -7.35
C ILE A 23 6.46 0.31 -7.03
N ASP A 24 6.42 1.26 -7.96
CA ASP A 24 5.61 2.47 -7.79
C ASP A 24 4.14 2.13 -7.56
N GLU A 25 3.62 1.21 -8.35
CA GLU A 25 2.22 0.80 -8.22
C GLU A 25 1.96 0.13 -6.88
N MET A 26 2.88 -0.74 -6.47
CA MET A 26 2.77 -1.41 -5.16
C MET A 26 2.81 -0.41 -4.01
N GLN A 27 3.64 0.61 -4.12
CA GLN A 27 3.71 1.66 -3.10
C GLN A 27 2.40 2.43 -3.01
N ARG A 28 1.78 2.76 -4.14
CA ARG A 28 0.48 3.43 -4.15
C ARG A 28 -0.58 2.57 -3.49
N GLN A 29 -0.59 1.28 -3.81
CA GLN A 29 -1.54 0.35 -3.21
C GLN A 29 -1.32 0.24 -1.70
N LEU A 30 -0.06 0.19 -1.29
CA LEU A 30 0.27 0.13 0.13
C LEU A 30 -0.21 1.38 0.85
N ASP A 31 0.03 2.55 0.29
CA ASP A 31 -0.42 3.81 0.88
C ASP A 31 -1.94 3.85 1.00
N GLN A 32 -2.64 3.38 -0.01
CA GLN A 32 -4.09 3.32 0.01
C GLN A 32 -4.59 2.38 1.10
N HIS A 33 -3.99 1.21 1.21
CA HIS A 33 -4.37 0.25 2.24
C HIS A 33 -4.07 0.77 3.63
N ARG A 34 -2.97 1.50 3.80
CA ARG A 34 -2.66 2.14 5.08
C ARG A 34 -3.70 3.18 5.45
N ALA A 35 -4.13 3.98 4.49
CA ALA A 35 -5.17 4.96 4.72
C ALA A 35 -6.49 4.28 5.10
N ASP A 36 -6.83 3.21 4.40
CA ASP A 36 -8.03 2.45 4.70
C ASP A 36 -7.97 1.86 6.11
N LEU A 37 -6.83 1.32 6.49
CA LEU A 37 -6.65 0.77 7.83
C LEU A 37 -6.81 1.85 8.89
N THR A 38 -6.26 3.02 8.65
CA THR A 38 -6.40 4.16 9.57
C THR A 38 -7.86 4.55 9.75
N HIS A 39 -8.62 4.57 8.66
CA HIS A 39 -10.04 4.88 8.71
C HIS A 39 -10.81 3.83 9.50
N ILE A 40 -10.51 2.56 9.28
CA ILE A 40 -11.16 1.47 10.00
C ILE A 40 -10.82 1.52 11.49
N ASP A 41 -9.56 1.76 11.81
CA ASP A 41 -9.14 1.90 13.21
C ASP A 41 -9.85 3.06 13.89
N GLY A 42 -9.99 4.18 13.18
CA GLY A 42 -10.72 5.33 13.70
C GLY A 42 -12.19 5.00 13.94
N ALA A 43 -12.82 4.32 12.99
CA ALA A 43 -14.21 3.91 13.12
C ALA A 43 -14.40 2.94 14.29
N LEU A 44 -13.47 2.01 14.45
CA LEU A 44 -13.53 1.06 15.57
C LEU A 44 -13.43 1.75 16.91
N ARG A 45 -12.56 2.75 17.02
CA ARG A 45 -12.43 3.52 18.25
C ARG A 45 -13.71 4.26 18.60
N VAL A 46 -14.31 4.87 17.60
CA VAL A 46 -15.57 5.60 17.80
C VAL A 46 -16.68 4.64 18.23
N LEU A 47 -16.80 3.52 17.53
CA LEU A 47 -17.83 2.54 17.86
C LEU A 47 -17.59 1.89 19.22
N ALA A 48 -16.35 1.60 19.55
CA ALA A 48 -16.01 1.03 20.84
C ALA A 48 -16.34 2.00 21.96
N SER A 49 -16.05 3.27 21.79
CA SER A 49 -16.42 4.31 22.74
C SER A 49 -17.93 4.40 22.92
N ASP A 50 -18.65 4.37 21.81
CA ASP A 50 -20.10 4.44 21.83
C ASP A 50 -20.70 3.26 22.58
N LEU A 51 -20.19 2.06 22.33
CA LEU A 51 -20.64 0.86 23.05
C LEU A 51 -20.35 0.94 24.53
N ARG A 52 -19.21 1.47 24.93
CA ARG A 52 -18.88 1.65 26.33
C ARG A 52 -19.85 2.58 27.02
N LEU A 53 -20.19 3.66 26.35
CA LEU A 53 -21.14 4.63 26.90
C LEU A 53 -22.53 4.02 27.08
N ARG A 54 -22.93 3.17 26.15
CA ARG A 54 -24.23 2.51 26.22
C ARG A 54 -24.29 1.41 27.25
N ARG A 55 -23.15 0.80 27.53
CA ARG A 55 -23.07 -0.32 28.45
C ARG A 55 -22.63 0.10 29.84
N ARG A 56 -22.85 1.29 30.20
CA ARG A 56 -22.43 1.77 31.51
C ARG A 56 -22.99 0.91 32.62
N PRO A 57 -22.13 0.27 33.42
CA PRO A 57 -22.61 -0.51 34.54
C PRO A 57 -23.19 0.40 35.64
N GLY A 58 -24.14 -0.09 36.36
CA GLY A 58 -24.79 0.69 37.40
C GLY A 58 -25.92 1.56 36.92
N GLN A 59 -26.21 1.43 35.68
CA GLN A 59 -27.30 2.19 35.03
C GLN A 59 -28.63 1.44 35.04
#